data_9038ddac45b1872570c92d368f358084
#
_entry.id   9038ddac45b1872570c92d368f358084
#
_cell.length_a   1.000
_cell.length_b   1.000
_cell.length_c   1.000
_cell.angle_alpha   90.00
_cell.angle_beta   90.00
_cell.angle_gamma   90.00
#
_symmetry.space_group_name_H-M   'P 1'
#
loop_
_entity.id
_entity.type
_entity.pdbx_description
1 polymer ?
#
loop_
_entity_poly.entity_id
_entity_poly.type
_entity_poly.pdbx_seq_one_letter_code
_entity_poly.pdbx_strand_id
1 'polypeptide(L)'
;FIKESFRFTPILPPSKLNISFFVMILIPIIIGLFLFRTKLGREICLCGVSKEFALYAGINQKKTFYIASLLSGGFHGICGVIAICGSYYTCHLGFHASLGWNALSACLIAFANPFLIIPSSIFLALIITSANNFALYNNFNFDMSGIIQAVIMFVISFSIFQNNFSRKKK
;
A
#
# COMPACT_ATOMS: atom_id res chain seq x y z
N PHE A 1 -20.26 16.34 5.24
CA PHE A 1 -19.24 16.56 6.29
C PHE A 1 -19.47 15.59 7.43
N ILE A 2 -18.38 14.97 7.95
CA ILE A 2 -18.44 14.10 9.11
C ILE A 2 -18.60 14.94 10.37
N LYS A 3 -19.46 14.49 11.31
CA LYS A 3 -19.59 15.11 12.64
C LYS A 3 -18.22 15.25 13.30
N GLU A 4 -17.96 16.35 13.96
CA GLU A 4 -16.68 16.63 14.64
C GLU A 4 -16.27 15.54 15.63
N SER A 5 -17.26 14.87 16.23
CA SER A 5 -17.09 13.75 17.16
C SER A 5 -16.35 12.53 16.58
N PHE A 6 -16.33 12.38 15.23
CA PHE A 6 -15.66 11.26 14.54
C PHE A 6 -14.36 11.68 13.83
N ARG A 7 -13.94 12.91 13.97
CA ARG A 7 -12.68 13.40 13.43
C ARG A 7 -11.54 13.07 14.40
N PHE A 8 -10.45 12.54 13.86
CA PHE A 8 -9.26 12.37 14.68
C PHE A 8 -8.65 13.74 15.01
N THR A 9 -8.44 14.01 16.30
CA THR A 9 -7.83 15.26 16.76
C THR A 9 -6.36 15.32 16.31
N PRO A 10 -5.90 16.46 15.75
CA PRO A 10 -4.49 16.64 15.42
C PRO A 10 -3.66 16.71 16.70
N ILE A 11 -2.53 15.99 16.72
CA ILE A 11 -1.63 15.92 17.90
C ILE A 11 -0.78 17.19 17.99
N LEU A 12 -0.40 17.78 16.87
CA LEU A 12 0.48 18.96 16.78
C LEU A 12 -0.10 19.99 15.80
N PRO A 13 -0.89 20.96 16.26
CA PRO A 13 -1.26 22.11 15.42
C PRO A 13 0.01 22.95 15.12
N PRO A 14 0.29 23.38 13.87
CA PRO A 14 -0.57 23.40 12.68
C PRO A 14 -0.46 22.17 11.77
N SER A 15 0.22 21.10 12.18
CA SER A 15 0.38 19.89 11.35
C SER A 15 -0.90 19.02 11.37
N LYS A 16 -1.17 18.34 10.26
CA LYS A 16 -2.27 17.37 10.14
C LYS A 16 -1.91 15.98 10.72
N LEU A 17 -0.89 15.91 11.56
CA LEU A 17 -0.46 14.67 12.22
C LEU A 17 -1.52 14.24 13.26
N ASN A 18 -2.19 13.15 12.97
CA ASN A 18 -3.22 12.55 13.79
C ASN A 18 -2.74 11.23 14.38
N ILE A 19 -3.46 10.70 15.36
CA ILE A 19 -3.20 9.38 15.95
C ILE A 19 -3.21 8.26 14.89
N SER A 20 -3.92 8.44 13.77
CA SER A 20 -3.96 7.52 12.63
C SER A 20 -2.58 7.25 12.02
N PHE A 21 -1.61 8.17 12.14
CA PHE A 21 -0.24 7.96 11.67
C PHE A 21 0.44 6.79 12.38
N PHE A 22 0.30 6.71 13.69
CA PHE A 22 0.86 5.59 14.47
C PHE A 22 0.17 4.26 14.14
N VAL A 23 -1.14 4.29 13.95
CA VAL A 23 -1.90 3.11 13.53
C VAL A 23 -1.44 2.61 12.16
N MET A 24 -1.19 3.52 11.21
CA MET A 24 -0.68 3.20 9.88
C MET A 24 0.71 2.55 9.88
N ILE A 25 1.58 2.96 10.81
CA ILE A 25 2.91 2.32 10.97
C ILE A 25 2.78 0.94 11.64
N LEU A 26 1.86 0.80 12.60
CA LEU A 26 1.68 -0.43 13.35
C LEU A 26 1.11 -1.57 12.48
N ILE A 27 0.18 -1.25 11.59
CA ILE A 27 -0.49 -2.24 10.72
C ILE A 27 0.51 -3.07 9.87
N PRO A 28 1.44 -2.49 9.09
CA PRO A 28 2.41 -3.28 8.31
C PRO A 28 3.32 -4.15 9.17
N ILE A 29 3.66 -3.69 10.37
CA ILE A 29 4.47 -4.47 11.33
C ILE A 29 3.69 -5.71 11.78
N ILE A 30 2.42 -5.52 12.18
CA ILE A 30 1.54 -6.63 12.58
C ILE A 30 1.34 -7.62 11.43
N ILE A 31 1.09 -7.11 10.21
CA ILE A 31 0.94 -7.96 9.01
C ILE A 31 2.23 -8.72 8.73
N GLY A 32 3.39 -8.06 8.83
CA GLY A 32 4.68 -8.70 8.64
C GLY A 32 4.92 -9.83 9.64
N LEU A 33 4.66 -9.58 10.92
CA LEU A 33 4.74 -10.61 11.95
C LEU A 33 3.75 -11.74 11.71
N PHE A 34 2.52 -11.43 11.31
CA PHE A 34 1.51 -12.42 10.96
C PHE A 34 1.98 -13.31 9.80
N LEU A 35 2.46 -12.73 8.69
CA LEU A 35 2.88 -13.47 7.51
C LEU A 35 4.09 -14.37 7.79
N PHE A 36 5.09 -13.89 8.57
CA PHE A 36 6.33 -14.65 8.77
C PHE A 36 6.30 -15.57 9.99
N ARG A 37 5.45 -15.27 11.00
CA ARG A 37 5.41 -16.04 12.25
C ARG A 37 4.26 -17.03 12.35
N THR A 38 3.12 -16.81 11.66
CA THR A 38 1.96 -17.71 11.76
C THR A 38 1.97 -18.79 10.69
N LYS A 39 1.31 -19.92 10.99
CA LYS A 39 1.12 -21.03 10.04
C LYS A 39 0.34 -20.57 8.80
N LEU A 40 -0.78 -19.85 9.02
CA LEU A 40 -1.62 -19.31 7.93
C LEU A 40 -0.86 -18.32 7.04
N GLY A 41 -0.07 -17.42 7.62
CA GLY A 41 0.76 -16.49 6.86
C GLY A 41 1.76 -17.20 5.96
N ARG A 42 2.44 -18.23 6.47
CA ARG A 42 3.37 -19.05 5.68
C ARG A 42 2.67 -19.82 4.56
N GLU A 43 1.48 -20.37 4.80
CA GLU A 43 0.67 -21.01 3.77
C GLU A 43 0.29 -20.04 2.65
N ILE A 44 -0.08 -18.79 2.99
CA ILE A 44 -0.37 -17.72 2.03
C ILE A 44 0.87 -17.42 1.17
N CYS A 45 2.04 -17.24 1.80
CA CYS A 45 3.29 -16.97 1.10
C CYS A 45 3.69 -18.11 0.16
N LEU A 46 3.59 -19.36 0.61
CA LEU A 46 3.91 -20.55 -0.19
C LEU A 46 2.98 -20.69 -1.40
N CYS A 47 1.68 -20.48 -1.22
CA CYS A 47 0.72 -20.49 -2.33
C CYS A 47 1.01 -19.38 -3.36
N GLY A 48 1.56 -18.24 -2.92
CA GLY A 48 1.94 -17.13 -3.80
C GLY A 48 3.20 -17.43 -4.62
N VAL A 49 4.14 -18.17 -4.08
CA VAL A 49 5.41 -18.52 -4.77
C VAL A 49 5.21 -19.65 -5.78
N SER A 50 4.56 -20.75 -5.37
CA SER A 50 4.33 -21.90 -6.24
C SER A 50 3.06 -22.64 -5.82
N LYS A 51 2.06 -22.62 -6.71
CA LYS A 51 0.81 -23.34 -6.52
C LYS A 51 1.00 -24.85 -6.46
N GLU A 52 1.87 -25.38 -7.32
CA GLU A 52 2.14 -26.81 -7.40
C GLU A 52 2.81 -27.30 -6.12
N PHE A 53 3.83 -26.61 -5.64
CA PHE A 53 4.48 -26.93 -4.37
C PHE A 53 3.52 -26.91 -3.18
N ALA A 54 2.62 -25.92 -3.13
CA ALA A 54 1.62 -25.84 -2.08
C ALA A 54 0.63 -27.04 -2.10
N LEU A 55 0.29 -27.54 -3.29
CA LEU A 55 -0.53 -28.75 -3.45
C LEU A 55 0.20 -30.00 -2.90
N TYR A 56 1.44 -30.20 -3.27
CA TYR A 56 2.25 -31.33 -2.75
C TYR A 56 2.46 -31.25 -1.25
N ALA A 57 2.54 -30.05 -0.68
CA ALA A 57 2.62 -29.82 0.76
C ALA A 57 1.28 -30.00 1.50
N GLY A 58 0.21 -30.39 0.80
CA GLY A 58 -1.12 -30.63 1.39
C GLY A 58 -1.87 -29.36 1.80
N ILE A 59 -1.48 -28.19 1.27
CA ILE A 59 -2.12 -26.92 1.59
C ILE A 59 -3.39 -26.77 0.74
N ASN A 60 -4.50 -26.43 1.41
CA ASN A 60 -5.75 -26.17 0.71
C ASN A 60 -5.75 -24.78 0.08
N GLN A 61 -5.36 -24.71 -1.20
CA GLN A 61 -5.21 -23.45 -1.95
C GLN A 61 -6.49 -22.59 -1.95
N LYS A 62 -7.66 -23.22 -2.10
CA LYS A 62 -8.94 -22.48 -2.10
C LYS A 62 -9.17 -21.78 -0.77
N LYS A 63 -8.99 -22.48 0.34
CA LYS A 63 -9.13 -21.91 1.69
C LYS A 63 -8.15 -20.78 1.92
N THR A 64 -6.88 -20.96 1.55
CA THR A 64 -5.83 -19.96 1.68
C THR A 64 -6.13 -18.71 0.87
N PHE A 65 -6.63 -18.86 -0.37
CA PHE A 65 -7.05 -17.75 -1.22
C PHE A 65 -8.20 -16.96 -0.61
N TYR A 66 -9.25 -17.64 -0.10
CA TYR A 66 -10.36 -16.94 0.55
C TYR A 66 -9.93 -16.17 1.78
N ILE A 67 -9.06 -16.74 2.62
CA ILE A 67 -8.55 -16.06 3.81
C ILE A 67 -7.72 -14.82 3.41
N ALA A 68 -6.84 -14.94 2.41
CA ALA A 68 -6.04 -13.82 1.93
C ALA A 68 -6.90 -12.68 1.37
N SER A 69 -7.94 -13.03 0.58
CA SER A 69 -8.88 -12.06 0.01
C SER A 69 -9.69 -11.35 1.09
N LEU A 70 -10.15 -12.08 2.11
CA LEU A 70 -10.92 -11.52 3.22
C LEU A 70 -10.06 -10.58 4.07
N LEU A 71 -8.81 -10.94 4.35
CA LEU A 71 -7.86 -10.07 5.04
C LEU A 71 -7.57 -8.80 4.22
N SER A 72 -7.34 -8.93 2.91
CA SER A 72 -7.11 -7.79 2.02
C SER A 72 -8.30 -6.83 2.02
N GLY A 73 -9.53 -7.35 1.90
CA GLY A 73 -10.75 -6.54 1.97
C GLY A 73 -10.93 -5.83 3.31
N GLY A 74 -10.64 -6.52 4.41
CA GLY A 74 -10.67 -5.94 5.76
C GLY A 74 -9.70 -4.77 5.92
N PHE A 75 -8.45 -4.92 5.46
CA PHE A 75 -7.47 -3.83 5.50
C PHE A 75 -7.85 -2.66 4.58
N HIS A 76 -8.47 -2.93 3.44
CA HIS A 76 -8.99 -1.86 2.57
C HIS A 76 -10.07 -1.03 3.28
N GLY A 77 -10.98 -1.69 4.00
CA GLY A 77 -11.99 -1.01 4.80
C GLY A 77 -11.38 -0.12 5.90
N ILE A 78 -10.39 -0.64 6.63
CA ILE A 78 -9.66 0.14 7.65
C ILE A 78 -8.96 1.35 7.03
N CYS A 79 -8.27 1.18 5.90
CA CYS A 79 -7.64 2.29 5.17
C CYS A 79 -8.66 3.36 4.76
N GLY A 80 -9.85 2.95 4.27
CA GLY A 80 -10.93 3.87 3.92
C GLY A 80 -11.40 4.71 5.11
N VAL A 81 -11.63 4.07 6.26
CA VAL A 81 -12.03 4.76 7.49
C VAL A 81 -10.95 5.76 7.94
N ILE A 82 -9.68 5.35 7.96
CA ILE A 82 -8.57 6.21 8.34
C ILE A 82 -8.42 7.40 7.38
N ALA A 83 -8.58 7.19 6.08
CA ALA A 83 -8.50 8.25 5.08
C ALA A 83 -9.62 9.29 5.29
N ILE A 84 -10.85 8.84 5.52
CA ILE A 84 -12.00 9.71 5.67
C ILE A 84 -11.97 10.43 7.03
N CYS A 85 -11.74 9.72 8.13
CA CYS A 85 -11.76 10.30 9.48
C CYS A 85 -10.48 11.08 9.82
N GLY A 86 -9.35 10.74 9.19
CA GLY A 86 -8.05 11.33 9.49
C GLY A 86 -7.60 12.47 8.56
N SER A 87 -8.02 12.45 7.28
CA SER A 87 -7.49 13.39 6.28
C SER A 87 -8.54 14.18 5.53
N TYR A 88 -9.54 13.50 4.97
CA TYR A 88 -10.48 14.14 4.05
C TYR A 88 -11.68 14.79 4.74
N TYR A 89 -12.15 14.26 5.86
CA TYR A 89 -13.35 14.68 6.62
C TYR A 89 -14.64 14.76 5.80
N THR A 90 -14.57 14.40 4.53
CA THR A 90 -15.70 14.39 3.58
C THR A 90 -15.58 13.16 2.68
N CYS A 91 -16.72 12.59 2.30
CA CYS A 91 -16.79 11.58 1.27
C CYS A 91 -17.24 12.25 -0.02
N HIS A 92 -16.33 12.44 -0.97
CA HIS A 92 -16.63 13.00 -2.29
C HIS A 92 -16.41 11.92 -3.36
N LEU A 93 -17.11 12.08 -4.48
CA LEU A 93 -16.97 11.14 -5.60
C LEU A 93 -15.52 11.12 -6.07
N GLY A 94 -14.92 9.93 -6.18
CA GLY A 94 -13.57 9.77 -6.68
C GLY A 94 -12.44 9.94 -5.66
N PHE A 95 -12.71 10.16 -4.37
CA PHE A 95 -11.66 10.31 -3.34
C PHE A 95 -10.66 9.13 -3.29
N HIS A 96 -11.08 7.96 -3.72
CA HIS A 96 -10.27 6.73 -3.73
C HIS A 96 -9.45 6.54 -5.02
N ALA A 97 -9.65 7.38 -6.05
CA ALA A 97 -9.13 7.13 -7.39
C ALA A 97 -7.59 6.99 -7.46
N SER A 98 -6.84 7.75 -6.65
CA SER A 98 -5.38 7.69 -6.62
C SER A 98 -4.83 6.75 -5.52
N LEU A 99 -5.61 6.43 -4.48
CA LEU A 99 -5.14 5.67 -3.33
C LEU A 99 -4.67 4.26 -3.70
N GLY A 100 -5.42 3.56 -4.56
CA GLY A 100 -5.08 2.22 -5.01
C GLY A 100 -3.79 2.18 -5.83
N TRP A 101 -3.62 3.12 -6.75
CA TRP A 101 -2.41 3.24 -7.57
C TRP A 101 -1.18 3.60 -6.74
N ASN A 102 -1.33 4.51 -5.77
CA ASN A 102 -0.28 4.86 -4.83
C ASN A 102 0.16 3.66 -3.99
N ALA A 103 -0.80 2.88 -3.48
CA ALA A 103 -0.52 1.67 -2.71
C ALA A 103 0.20 0.60 -3.54
N LEU A 104 -0.20 0.41 -4.81
CA LEU A 104 0.44 -0.52 -5.74
C LEU A 104 1.88 -0.08 -6.04
N SER A 105 2.12 1.21 -6.27
CA SER A 105 3.47 1.77 -6.47
C SER A 105 4.36 1.54 -5.25
N ALA A 106 3.86 1.82 -4.04
CA ALA A 106 4.60 1.59 -2.80
C ALA A 106 4.93 0.10 -2.59
N CYS A 107 3.99 -0.80 -2.91
CA CYS A 107 4.18 -2.24 -2.82
C CYS A 107 5.25 -2.75 -3.80
N LEU A 108 5.28 -2.23 -5.02
CA LEU A 108 6.31 -2.57 -6.02
C LEU A 108 7.70 -2.09 -5.57
N ILE A 109 7.82 -0.87 -5.05
CA ILE A 109 9.08 -0.35 -4.48
C ILE A 109 9.55 -1.22 -3.32
N ALA A 110 8.63 -1.69 -2.48
CA ALA A 110 8.92 -2.56 -1.34
C ALA A 110 9.19 -4.03 -1.72
N PHE A 111 9.13 -4.42 -3.01
CA PHE A 111 9.24 -5.80 -3.46
C PHE A 111 8.29 -6.75 -2.72
N ALA A 112 7.06 -6.29 -2.45
CA ALA A 112 6.02 -7.00 -1.68
C ALA A 112 6.46 -7.42 -0.25
N ASN A 113 7.48 -6.78 0.31
CA ASN A 113 7.92 -7.03 1.69
C ASN A 113 7.18 -6.08 2.65
N PRO A 114 6.42 -6.61 3.62
CA PRO A 114 5.61 -5.78 4.52
C PRO A 114 6.43 -4.81 5.37
N PHE A 115 7.67 -5.13 5.73
CA PHE A 115 8.52 -4.22 6.49
C PHE A 115 9.10 -3.08 5.64
N LEU A 116 9.35 -3.33 4.34
CA LEU A 116 9.84 -2.32 3.42
C LEU A 116 8.74 -1.39 2.90
N ILE A 117 7.46 -1.71 3.12
CA ILE A 117 6.35 -0.84 2.75
C ILE A 117 6.41 0.50 3.49
N ILE A 118 6.87 0.53 4.75
CA ILE A 118 6.97 1.77 5.53
C ILE A 118 7.93 2.77 4.89
N PRO A 119 9.22 2.45 4.68
CA PRO A 119 10.13 3.41 4.03
C PRO A 119 9.75 3.70 2.57
N SER A 120 9.22 2.73 1.83
CA SER A 120 8.79 2.96 0.44
C SER A 120 7.60 3.91 0.34
N SER A 121 6.64 3.83 1.25
CA SER A 121 5.50 4.74 1.30
C SER A 121 5.91 6.17 1.66
N ILE A 122 6.84 6.35 2.58
CA ILE A 122 7.41 7.66 2.93
C ILE A 122 8.14 8.25 1.73
N PHE A 123 8.98 7.46 1.07
CA PHE A 123 9.71 7.88 -0.12
C PHE A 123 8.77 8.31 -1.26
N LEU A 124 7.73 7.49 -1.53
CA LEU A 124 6.73 7.82 -2.54
C LEU A 124 5.94 9.09 -2.18
N ALA A 125 5.56 9.25 -0.91
CA ALA A 125 4.84 10.43 -0.44
C ALA A 125 5.68 11.72 -0.61
N LEU A 126 6.98 11.67 -0.35
CA LEU A 126 7.90 12.80 -0.58
C LEU A 126 7.94 13.17 -2.07
N ILE A 127 8.05 12.19 -2.97
CA ILE A 127 8.08 12.45 -4.42
C ILE A 127 6.76 13.08 -4.88
N ILE A 128 5.62 12.49 -4.51
CA ILE A 128 4.29 12.99 -4.90
C ILE A 128 4.06 14.40 -4.37
N THR A 129 4.39 14.67 -3.11
CA THR A 129 4.22 15.99 -2.49
C THR A 129 5.12 17.03 -3.17
N SER A 130 6.37 16.69 -3.46
CA SER A 130 7.32 17.57 -4.17
C SER A 130 6.81 17.88 -5.58
N ALA A 131 6.30 16.87 -6.31
CA ALA A 131 5.75 17.06 -7.65
C ALA A 131 4.51 17.96 -7.65
N ASN A 132 3.61 17.78 -6.69
CA ASN A 132 2.42 18.61 -6.56
C ASN A 132 2.79 20.07 -6.20
N ASN A 133 3.72 20.27 -5.28
CA ASN A 133 4.19 21.61 -4.93
C ASN A 133 4.85 22.28 -6.14
N PHE A 134 5.68 21.56 -6.90
CA PHE A 134 6.31 22.08 -8.11
C PHE A 134 5.27 22.49 -9.16
N ALA A 135 4.23 21.67 -9.37
CA ALA A 135 3.13 21.98 -10.28
C ALA A 135 2.37 23.25 -9.86
N LEU A 136 2.10 23.41 -8.57
CA LEU A 136 1.44 24.60 -8.03
C LEU A 136 2.29 25.88 -8.21
N TYR A 137 3.60 25.80 -7.94
CA TYR A 137 4.50 26.97 -8.11
C TYR A 137 4.59 27.45 -9.56
N ASN A 138 4.53 26.52 -10.52
CA ASN A 138 4.68 26.84 -11.94
C ASN A 138 3.31 26.94 -12.68
N ASN A 139 2.20 26.91 -11.95
CA ASN A 139 0.84 26.95 -12.51
C ASN A 139 0.57 25.93 -13.61
N PHE A 140 1.12 24.72 -13.47
CA PHE A 140 0.81 23.62 -14.40
C PHE A 140 -0.59 23.09 -14.16
N ASN A 141 -1.38 22.99 -15.23
CA ASN A 141 -2.76 22.50 -15.19
C ASN A 141 -2.88 20.98 -15.37
N PHE A 142 -1.78 20.24 -15.28
CA PHE A 142 -1.78 18.79 -15.44
C PHE A 142 -1.20 18.08 -14.20
N ASP A 143 -1.61 16.84 -14.02
CA ASP A 143 -1.20 16.02 -12.87
C ASP A 143 0.24 15.51 -13.01
N MET A 144 1.19 16.32 -12.52
CA MET A 144 2.62 15.95 -12.49
C MET A 144 2.86 14.72 -11.61
N SER A 145 2.11 14.56 -10.54
CA SER A 145 2.29 13.43 -9.62
C SER A 145 1.94 12.10 -10.29
N GLY A 146 0.87 12.07 -11.08
CA GLY A 146 0.46 10.90 -11.84
C GLY A 146 1.48 10.48 -12.89
N ILE A 147 2.08 11.44 -13.59
CA ILE A 147 3.13 11.17 -14.59
C ILE A 147 4.36 10.55 -13.92
N ILE A 148 4.87 11.17 -12.85
CA ILE A 148 6.04 10.66 -12.12
C ILE A 148 5.76 9.26 -11.56
N GLN A 149 4.57 9.03 -11.02
CA GLN A 149 4.15 7.73 -10.53
C GLN A 149 4.13 6.66 -11.62
N ALA A 150 3.58 6.98 -12.80
CA ALA A 150 3.56 6.06 -13.94
C ALA A 150 4.98 5.67 -14.38
N VAL A 151 5.91 6.63 -14.43
CA VAL A 151 7.32 6.38 -14.77
C VAL A 151 7.97 5.47 -13.73
N ILE A 152 7.78 5.73 -12.43
CA ILE A 152 8.32 4.91 -11.34
C ILE A 152 7.80 3.46 -11.46
N MET A 153 6.50 3.29 -11.65
CA MET A 153 5.90 1.96 -11.82
C MET A 153 6.47 1.22 -13.03
N PHE A 154 6.63 1.92 -14.15
CA PHE A 154 7.19 1.34 -15.37
C PHE A 154 8.61 0.85 -15.17
N VAL A 155 9.49 1.69 -14.59
CA VAL A 155 10.90 1.36 -14.35
C VAL A 155 11.04 0.16 -13.41
N ILE A 156 10.27 0.13 -12.31
CA ILE A 156 10.34 -0.96 -11.35
C ILE A 156 9.80 -2.26 -11.96
N SER A 157 8.67 -2.19 -12.67
CA SER A 157 8.11 -3.35 -13.37
C SER A 157 9.09 -3.95 -14.37
N PHE A 158 9.79 -3.10 -15.12
CA PHE A 158 10.81 -3.52 -16.08
C PHE A 158 12.00 -4.17 -15.38
N SER A 159 12.48 -3.60 -14.27
CA SER A 159 13.55 -4.17 -13.47
C SER A 159 13.21 -5.55 -12.91
N ILE A 160 11.99 -5.74 -12.40
CA ILE A 160 11.50 -7.04 -11.90
C ILE A 160 11.45 -8.06 -13.03
N PHE A 161 10.94 -7.66 -14.21
CA PHE A 161 10.87 -8.53 -15.38
C PHE A 161 12.25 -8.99 -15.82
N GLN A 162 13.20 -8.08 -15.93
CA GLN A 162 14.59 -8.40 -16.33
C GLN A 162 15.27 -9.37 -15.35
N ASN A 163 15.06 -9.18 -14.04
CA ASN A 163 15.63 -10.01 -13.01
C ASN A 163 15.06 -11.44 -13.04
N ASN A 164 13.77 -11.58 -13.31
CA ASN A 164 13.12 -12.88 -13.47
C ASN A 164 13.58 -13.61 -14.74
N PHE A 165 13.84 -12.88 -15.82
CA PHE A 165 14.32 -13.46 -17.07
C PHE A 165 15.77 -13.96 -16.94
N SER A 166 16.59 -13.21 -16.21
CA SER A 166 17.98 -13.58 -15.91
C SER A 166 18.08 -14.82 -15.01
N ARG A 167 17.16 -15.00 -14.07
CA ARG A 167 17.09 -16.19 -13.19
C ARG A 167 16.67 -17.47 -13.92
N LYS A 168 15.86 -17.37 -14.96
CA LYS A 168 15.44 -18.52 -15.78
C LYS A 168 16.52 -19.02 -16.75
N LYS A 169 17.57 -18.23 -17.00
CA LYS A 169 18.70 -18.60 -17.88
C LYS A 169 19.87 -19.27 -17.15
N LYS A 170 19.84 -19.31 -15.83
CA LYS A 170 20.77 -20.09 -15.00
C LYS A 170 20.08 -21.35 -14.49
#